data_878da4c5a5447b1c56ec295b100c605b
#
_entry.id   878da4c5a5447b1c56ec295b100c605b
#
_cell.length_a   1.000
_cell.length_b   1.000
_cell.length_c   1.000
_cell.angle_alpha   90.00
_cell.angle_beta   90.00
_cell.angle_gamma   90.00
#
_symmetry.space_group_name_H-M   'P 1'
#
loop_
_entity.id
_entity.type
_entity.pdbx_description
1 polymer ?
#
loop_
_entity_poly.entity_id
_entity_poly.type
_entity_poly.pdbx_seq_one_letter_code
_entity_poly.pdbx_strand_id
1 'polypeptide(L)'
;MRTALITGGGRGIGGAISKKLAADGYRILLTYCNSSKPAEMVVDEIRDSGQDAVAVNCDVTDAREVALLATHPWVSEKIDVLVLNHGRYDRIDVKDLDMKHLRRTMSTNFEGAFLIWESVKNHLTDAARICVIGSQLGTRGSTHGADYSASKAALEIWAKSLAMKLGPEGKRVNIIAPGFVDTDILAGDSEEKRASRIEEVPLKRIGTPED
;
A
#
# COMPACT_ATOMS: atom_id res chain seq x y z
N MET A 1 13.13 3.47 -19.37
CA MET A 1 12.59 4.36 -18.33
C MET A 1 12.45 3.56 -17.04
N ARG A 2 12.64 4.14 -15.86
CA ARG A 2 12.47 3.43 -14.58
C ARG A 2 10.99 3.26 -14.27
N THR A 3 10.59 2.10 -13.76
CA THR A 3 9.18 1.76 -13.48
C THR A 3 8.92 1.64 -11.98
N ALA A 4 7.86 2.27 -11.49
CA ALA A 4 7.31 2.05 -10.17
C ALA A 4 5.94 1.38 -10.28
N LEU A 5 5.75 0.28 -9.55
CA LEU A 5 4.47 -0.41 -9.36
C LEU A 5 3.95 -0.09 -7.95
N ILE A 6 2.77 0.53 -7.86
CA ILE A 6 2.15 0.93 -6.59
C ILE A 6 0.78 0.28 -6.45
N THR A 7 0.63 -0.64 -5.51
CA THR A 7 -0.67 -1.25 -5.24
C THR A 7 -1.56 -0.30 -4.42
N GLY A 8 -2.82 -0.15 -4.85
CA GLY A 8 -3.71 0.84 -4.24
C GLY A 8 -3.22 2.28 -4.44
N GLY A 9 -2.56 2.55 -5.57
CA GLY A 9 -1.90 3.83 -5.88
C GLY A 9 -2.82 4.96 -6.31
N GLY A 10 -4.15 4.75 -6.35
CA GLY A 10 -5.09 5.71 -6.91
C GLY A 10 -5.69 6.71 -5.91
N ARG A 11 -5.35 6.67 -4.62
CA ARG A 11 -5.86 7.60 -3.59
C ARG A 11 -5.03 7.57 -2.32
N GLY A 12 -5.29 8.54 -1.43
CA GLY A 12 -4.65 8.62 -0.12
C GLY A 12 -3.12 8.51 -0.21
N ILE A 13 -2.50 7.77 0.70
CA ILE A 13 -1.05 7.57 0.75
C ILE A 13 -0.51 7.04 -0.59
N GLY A 14 -1.18 6.04 -1.18
CA GLY A 14 -0.77 5.48 -2.46
C GLY A 14 -0.78 6.50 -3.60
N GLY A 15 -1.78 7.39 -3.64
CA GLY A 15 -1.88 8.48 -4.62
C GLY A 15 -0.75 9.50 -4.47
N ALA A 16 -0.43 9.91 -3.23
CA ALA A 16 0.69 10.80 -2.96
C ALA A 16 2.03 10.16 -3.36
N ILE A 17 2.24 8.88 -3.03
CA ILE A 17 3.43 8.13 -3.44
C ILE A 17 3.53 8.06 -4.97
N SER A 18 2.41 7.79 -5.67
CA SER A 18 2.39 7.72 -7.13
C SER A 18 2.83 9.03 -7.77
N LYS A 19 2.27 10.15 -7.32
CA LYS A 19 2.63 11.49 -7.79
C LYS A 19 4.09 11.85 -7.45
N LYS A 20 4.54 11.55 -6.25
CA LYS A 20 5.93 11.82 -5.85
C LYS A 20 6.95 11.03 -6.67
N LEU A 21 6.73 9.73 -6.88
CA LEU A 21 7.63 8.91 -7.70
C LEU A 21 7.59 9.33 -9.17
N ALA A 22 6.45 9.80 -9.69
CA ALA A 22 6.37 10.39 -11.02
C ALA A 22 7.26 11.63 -11.12
N ALA A 23 7.18 12.56 -10.15
CA ALA A 23 8.04 13.74 -10.09
C ALA A 23 9.53 13.38 -9.98
N ASP A 24 9.87 12.23 -9.41
CA ASP A 24 11.24 11.70 -9.35
C ASP A 24 11.68 10.97 -10.65
N GLY A 25 10.86 11.02 -11.71
CA GLY A 25 11.15 10.52 -13.06
C GLY A 25 10.90 9.02 -13.26
N TYR A 26 9.98 8.43 -12.49
CA TYR A 26 9.49 7.08 -12.74
C TYR A 26 8.22 7.13 -13.59
N ARG A 27 8.05 6.21 -14.53
CA ARG A 27 6.72 5.89 -15.07
C ARG A 27 5.95 5.09 -14.02
N ILE A 28 4.67 5.38 -13.86
CA ILE A 28 3.85 4.88 -12.76
C ILE A 28 2.83 3.87 -13.27
N LEU A 29 2.93 2.64 -12.79
CA LEU A 29 1.86 1.68 -12.86
C LEU A 29 1.21 1.59 -11.47
N LEU A 30 -0.01 2.09 -11.35
CA LEU A 30 -0.75 1.98 -10.11
C LEU A 30 -1.92 0.99 -10.24
N THR A 31 -2.24 0.28 -9.16
CA THR A 31 -3.44 -0.57 -9.17
C THR A 31 -4.54 0.01 -8.31
N TYR A 32 -5.77 -0.35 -8.67
CA TYR A 32 -6.99 -0.10 -7.88
C TYR A 32 -7.92 -1.31 -7.96
N CYS A 33 -8.82 -1.49 -6.99
CA CYS A 33 -9.86 -2.52 -7.06
C CYS A 33 -11.23 -1.89 -7.42
N ASN A 34 -11.78 -1.05 -6.54
CA ASN A 34 -13.14 -0.51 -6.69
C ASN A 34 -13.19 1.00 -6.97
N SER A 35 -12.07 1.69 -7.02
CA SER A 35 -11.99 3.16 -7.06
C SER A 35 -11.38 3.64 -8.37
N SER A 36 -12.03 3.37 -9.53
CA SER A 36 -11.52 3.75 -10.85
C SER A 36 -11.34 5.25 -11.00
N LYS A 37 -12.38 6.04 -10.68
CA LYS A 37 -12.32 7.50 -10.83
C LYS A 37 -11.17 8.17 -10.11
N PRO A 38 -10.93 7.93 -8.79
CA PRO A 38 -9.76 8.47 -8.12
C PRO A 38 -8.44 8.01 -8.76
N ALA A 39 -8.36 6.76 -9.23
CA ALA A 39 -7.16 6.24 -9.87
C ALA A 39 -6.87 6.92 -11.21
N GLU A 40 -7.91 7.14 -12.01
CA GLU A 40 -7.83 7.88 -13.27
C GLU A 40 -7.41 9.34 -13.04
N MET A 41 -7.97 10.02 -12.03
CA MET A 41 -7.56 11.39 -11.66
C MET A 41 -6.07 11.47 -11.32
N VAL A 42 -5.54 10.52 -10.55
CA VAL A 42 -4.09 10.48 -10.24
C VAL A 42 -3.26 10.26 -11.50
N VAL A 43 -3.72 9.40 -12.41
CA VAL A 43 -3.04 9.16 -13.69
C VAL A 43 -3.04 10.41 -14.55
N ASP A 44 -4.17 11.11 -14.65
CA ASP A 44 -4.29 12.34 -15.44
C ASP A 44 -3.39 13.45 -14.90
N GLU A 45 -3.39 13.69 -13.57
CA GLU A 45 -2.47 14.64 -12.92
C GLU A 45 -1.00 14.33 -13.22
N ILE A 46 -0.61 13.05 -13.20
CA ILE A 46 0.76 12.64 -13.52
C ILE A 46 1.08 12.89 -14.99
N ARG A 47 0.17 12.56 -15.90
CA ARG A 47 0.34 12.79 -17.34
C ARG A 47 0.41 14.27 -17.69
N ASP A 48 -0.43 15.09 -17.05
CA ASP A 48 -0.41 16.54 -17.20
C ASP A 48 0.92 17.16 -16.75
N SER A 49 1.62 16.52 -15.82
CA SER A 49 2.98 16.89 -15.42
C SER A 49 4.08 16.40 -16.38
N GLY A 50 3.71 15.74 -17.49
CA GLY A 50 4.63 15.24 -18.51
C GLY A 50 5.26 13.89 -18.21
N GLN A 51 4.71 13.13 -17.25
CA GLN A 51 5.21 11.81 -16.89
C GLN A 51 4.22 10.70 -17.34
N ASP A 52 4.74 9.49 -17.53
CA ASP A 52 3.92 8.35 -17.92
C ASP A 52 3.24 7.69 -16.72
N ALA A 53 1.95 7.47 -16.80
CA ALA A 53 1.21 6.73 -15.80
C ALA A 53 0.09 5.88 -16.41
N VAL A 54 -0.23 4.77 -15.75
CA VAL A 54 -1.37 3.90 -16.09
C VAL A 54 -2.00 3.34 -14.82
N ALA A 55 -3.32 3.26 -14.81
CA ALA A 55 -4.10 2.61 -13.77
C ALA A 55 -4.59 1.24 -14.27
N VAL A 56 -4.36 0.20 -13.46
CA VAL A 56 -4.79 -1.17 -13.76
C VAL A 56 -5.76 -1.63 -12.67
N ASN A 57 -6.93 -2.12 -13.10
CA ASN A 57 -7.84 -2.78 -12.17
C ASN A 57 -7.23 -4.11 -11.72
N CYS A 58 -7.13 -4.32 -10.41
CA CYS A 58 -6.58 -5.54 -9.85
C CYS A 58 -7.09 -5.72 -8.41
N ASP A 59 -7.91 -6.74 -8.20
CA ASP A 59 -8.18 -7.24 -6.87
C ASP A 59 -6.99 -8.11 -6.43
N VAL A 60 -6.26 -7.66 -5.45
CA VAL A 60 -5.07 -8.36 -4.95
C VAL A 60 -5.40 -9.70 -4.29
N THR A 61 -6.67 -9.99 -4.02
CA THR A 61 -7.14 -11.28 -3.48
C THR A 61 -7.48 -12.29 -4.58
N ASP A 62 -7.56 -11.85 -5.84
CA ASP A 62 -7.77 -12.73 -6.99
C ASP A 62 -6.42 -13.05 -7.68
N ALA A 63 -5.98 -14.29 -7.52
CA ALA A 63 -4.71 -14.74 -8.10
C ALA A 63 -4.67 -14.63 -9.65
N ARG A 64 -5.82 -14.65 -10.34
CA ARG A 64 -5.88 -14.51 -11.80
C ARG A 64 -5.63 -13.06 -12.20
N GLU A 65 -6.25 -12.09 -11.49
CA GLU A 65 -6.04 -10.67 -11.75
C GLU A 65 -4.59 -10.27 -11.44
N VAL A 66 -4.02 -10.79 -10.35
CA VAL A 66 -2.61 -10.58 -10.01
C VAL A 66 -1.67 -11.19 -11.07
N ALA A 67 -1.99 -12.37 -11.59
CA ALA A 67 -1.22 -12.98 -12.67
C ALA A 67 -1.31 -12.14 -13.97
N LEU A 68 -2.47 -11.58 -14.29
CA LEU A 68 -2.64 -10.68 -15.43
C LEU A 68 -1.83 -9.38 -15.25
N LEU A 69 -1.81 -8.81 -14.06
CA LEU A 69 -0.97 -7.64 -13.75
C LEU A 69 0.50 -7.91 -14.09
N ALA A 70 1.01 -9.10 -13.78
CA ALA A 70 2.40 -9.48 -14.06
C ALA A 70 2.72 -9.56 -15.57
N THR A 71 1.72 -9.75 -16.42
CA THR A 71 1.87 -9.73 -17.89
C THR A 71 1.85 -8.33 -18.52
N HIS A 72 1.55 -7.29 -17.72
CA HIS A 72 1.57 -5.93 -18.24
C HIS A 72 2.97 -5.58 -18.79
N PRO A 73 3.09 -4.94 -19.97
CA PRO A 73 4.39 -4.68 -20.59
C PRO A 73 5.40 -3.98 -19.67
N TRP A 74 4.96 -3.00 -18.90
CA TRP A 74 5.84 -2.28 -17.98
C TRP A 74 6.34 -3.14 -16.81
N VAL A 75 5.57 -4.15 -16.39
CA VAL A 75 5.99 -5.14 -15.39
C VAL A 75 7.00 -6.10 -16.01
N SER A 76 6.67 -6.64 -17.19
CA SER A 76 7.51 -7.60 -17.91
C SER A 76 8.88 -7.02 -18.30
N GLU A 77 8.94 -5.72 -18.62
CA GLU A 77 10.21 -5.05 -18.91
C GLU A 77 11.12 -4.97 -17.69
N LYS A 78 10.71 -4.51 -16.59
CA LYS A 78 11.37 -4.52 -15.26
C LYS A 78 10.73 -3.48 -14.32
N ILE A 79 10.79 -3.76 -13.02
CA ILE A 79 10.31 -2.91 -11.94
C ILE A 79 11.50 -2.45 -11.10
N ASP A 80 11.66 -1.15 -10.94
CA ASP A 80 12.70 -0.54 -10.08
C ASP A 80 12.20 -0.25 -8.68
N VAL A 81 10.90 0.07 -8.55
CA VAL A 81 10.25 0.33 -7.27
C VAL A 81 8.95 -0.45 -7.18
N LEU A 82 8.80 -1.23 -6.12
CA LEU A 82 7.55 -1.90 -5.75
C LEU A 82 7.03 -1.31 -4.45
N VAL A 83 5.81 -0.76 -4.47
CA VAL A 83 5.14 -0.25 -3.26
C VAL A 83 3.92 -1.10 -2.97
N LEU A 84 3.97 -1.85 -1.88
CA LEU A 84 2.86 -2.64 -1.36
C LEU A 84 2.07 -1.77 -0.38
N ASN A 85 1.10 -1.01 -0.93
CA ASN A 85 0.35 0.00 -0.17
C ASN A 85 -1.12 -0.37 0.05
N HIS A 86 -1.71 -1.21 -0.81
CA HIS A 86 -3.11 -1.60 -0.65
C HIS A 86 -3.41 -2.12 0.76
N GLY A 87 -4.63 -1.93 1.19
CA GLY A 87 -5.05 -2.41 2.49
C GLY A 87 -6.52 -2.10 2.76
N ARG A 88 -7.06 -2.86 3.69
CA ARG A 88 -8.42 -2.77 4.19
C ARG A 88 -8.39 -2.60 5.70
N TYR A 89 -9.21 -1.72 6.22
CA TYR A 89 -9.46 -1.53 7.63
C TYR A 89 -10.96 -1.43 7.88
N ASP A 90 -11.53 -2.48 8.45
CA ASP A 90 -12.90 -2.47 8.96
C ASP A 90 -12.83 -2.22 10.47
N ARG A 91 -13.55 -1.22 10.96
CA ARG A 91 -13.54 -0.88 12.37
C ARG A 91 -14.50 -1.79 13.12
N ILE A 92 -13.97 -2.85 13.73
CA ILE A 92 -14.76 -3.86 14.46
C ILE A 92 -14.15 -4.00 15.85
N ASP A 93 -14.99 -3.93 16.89
CA ASP A 93 -14.55 -4.22 18.26
C ASP A 93 -13.99 -5.65 18.33
N VAL A 94 -12.91 -5.84 19.09
CA VAL A 94 -12.26 -7.16 19.21
C VAL A 94 -13.20 -8.25 19.74
N LYS A 95 -14.22 -7.88 20.49
CA LYS A 95 -15.22 -8.82 21.02
C LYS A 95 -16.22 -9.30 19.96
N ASP A 96 -16.42 -8.49 18.90
CA ASP A 96 -17.35 -8.77 17.81
C ASP A 96 -16.61 -9.31 16.57
N LEU A 97 -15.29 -9.44 16.64
CA LEU A 97 -14.47 -9.91 15.54
C LEU A 97 -14.70 -11.41 15.32
N ASP A 98 -15.17 -11.77 14.14
CA ASP A 98 -15.36 -13.14 13.71
C ASP A 98 -14.33 -13.62 12.68
N MET A 99 -14.34 -14.90 12.37
CA MET A 99 -13.42 -15.51 11.39
C MET A 99 -13.59 -14.98 9.97
N LYS A 100 -14.79 -14.51 9.59
CA LYS A 100 -15.06 -13.95 8.27
C LYS A 100 -14.33 -12.62 8.11
N HIS A 101 -14.43 -11.75 9.10
CA HIS A 101 -13.73 -10.46 9.12
C HIS A 101 -12.22 -10.65 9.18
N LEU A 102 -11.72 -11.51 10.07
CA LEU A 102 -10.31 -11.84 10.16
C LEU A 102 -9.73 -12.32 8.81
N ARG A 103 -10.38 -13.31 8.19
CA ARG A 103 -9.94 -13.84 6.89
C ARG A 103 -9.93 -12.77 5.81
N ARG A 104 -10.98 -11.95 5.73
CA ARG A 104 -11.09 -10.88 4.74
C ARG A 104 -9.97 -9.85 4.87
N THR A 105 -9.65 -9.43 6.09
CA THR A 105 -8.57 -8.48 6.35
C THR A 105 -7.21 -9.11 6.05
N MET A 106 -6.96 -10.33 6.51
CA MET A 106 -5.70 -11.04 6.22
C MET A 106 -5.52 -11.30 4.73
N SER A 107 -6.56 -11.74 4.04
CA SER A 107 -6.51 -12.00 2.60
C SER A 107 -6.17 -10.74 1.82
N THR A 108 -6.80 -9.59 2.13
CA THR A 108 -6.45 -8.34 1.44
C THR A 108 -5.06 -7.85 1.83
N ASN A 109 -4.78 -7.71 3.13
CA ASN A 109 -3.61 -6.95 3.59
C ASN A 109 -2.31 -7.74 3.50
N PHE A 110 -2.33 -9.02 3.86
CA PHE A 110 -1.12 -9.85 3.91
C PHE A 110 -1.00 -10.81 2.71
N GLU A 111 -2.01 -11.65 2.48
CA GLU A 111 -1.96 -12.62 1.38
C GLU A 111 -1.91 -11.93 0.02
N GLY A 112 -2.67 -10.83 -0.16
CA GLY A 112 -2.63 -10.02 -1.38
C GLY A 112 -1.25 -9.40 -1.63
N ALA A 113 -0.58 -8.90 -0.58
CA ALA A 113 0.79 -8.39 -0.71
C ALA A 113 1.77 -9.51 -1.09
N PHE A 114 1.59 -10.70 -0.52
CA PHE A 114 2.37 -11.88 -0.87
C PHE A 114 2.12 -12.31 -2.31
N LEU A 115 0.87 -12.35 -2.76
CA LEU A 115 0.52 -12.71 -4.15
C LEU A 115 1.14 -11.72 -5.16
N ILE A 116 1.05 -10.42 -4.91
CA ILE A 116 1.71 -9.41 -5.75
C ILE A 116 3.21 -9.66 -5.79
N TRP A 117 3.85 -9.83 -4.63
CA TRP A 117 5.28 -10.14 -4.56
C TRP A 117 5.64 -11.39 -5.36
N GLU A 118 4.93 -12.50 -5.14
CA GLU A 118 5.16 -13.78 -5.81
C GLU A 118 5.09 -13.62 -7.33
N SER A 119 4.13 -12.85 -7.80
CA SER A 119 3.88 -12.64 -9.22
C SER A 119 4.95 -11.76 -9.90
N VAL A 120 5.51 -10.76 -9.18
CA VAL A 120 6.41 -9.77 -9.79
C VAL A 120 7.89 -9.90 -9.38
N LYS A 121 8.24 -10.74 -8.43
CA LYS A 121 9.61 -10.86 -7.88
C LYS A 121 10.70 -11.09 -8.94
N ASN A 122 10.39 -11.84 -9.99
CA ASN A 122 11.31 -12.13 -11.09
C ASN A 122 11.44 -10.97 -12.09
N HIS A 123 10.59 -9.98 -12.00
CA HIS A 123 10.60 -8.77 -12.82
C HIS A 123 11.29 -7.58 -12.12
N LEU A 124 11.76 -7.75 -10.89
CA LEU A 124 12.48 -6.72 -10.18
C LEU A 124 13.90 -6.55 -10.75
N THR A 125 14.35 -5.31 -10.86
CA THR A 125 15.77 -5.01 -11.18
C THR A 125 16.70 -5.44 -10.03
N ASP A 126 17.99 -5.60 -10.32
CA ASP A 126 18.98 -5.99 -9.30
C ASP A 126 19.13 -4.92 -8.19
N ALA A 127 18.85 -3.65 -8.49
CA ALA A 127 18.86 -2.56 -7.52
C ALA A 127 17.46 -2.14 -7.06
N ALA A 128 16.46 -3.01 -7.20
CA ALA A 128 15.07 -2.66 -6.87
C ALA A 128 14.87 -2.23 -5.41
N ARG A 129 13.91 -1.35 -5.23
CA ARG A 129 13.48 -0.86 -3.92
C ARG A 129 12.05 -1.30 -3.65
N ILE A 130 11.86 -2.02 -2.57
CA ILE A 130 10.55 -2.49 -2.13
C ILE A 130 10.16 -1.68 -0.89
N CYS A 131 9.00 -1.05 -0.93
CA CYS A 131 8.42 -0.33 0.19
C CYS A 131 7.10 -0.99 0.59
N VAL A 132 6.96 -1.35 1.85
CA VAL A 132 5.73 -1.93 2.41
C VAL A 132 5.07 -0.91 3.32
N ILE A 133 3.80 -0.60 3.06
CA ILE A 133 3.04 0.30 3.93
C ILE A 133 2.42 -0.50 5.07
N GLY A 134 3.08 -0.43 6.20
CA GLY A 134 2.66 -0.98 7.48
C GLY A 134 1.62 -0.10 8.19
N SER A 135 1.69 -0.07 9.49
CA SER A 135 0.91 0.82 10.37
C SER A 135 1.50 0.81 11.78
N GLN A 136 1.43 1.93 12.49
CA GLN A 136 1.71 1.94 13.93
C GLN A 136 0.88 0.91 14.71
N LEU A 137 -0.32 0.57 14.22
CA LEU A 137 -1.18 -0.43 14.84
C LEU A 137 -0.61 -1.85 14.73
N GLY A 138 0.29 -2.13 13.78
CA GLY A 138 1.01 -3.41 13.71
C GLY A 138 1.92 -3.67 14.90
N THR A 139 2.39 -2.62 15.56
CA THR A 139 3.23 -2.74 16.77
C THR A 139 2.41 -2.54 18.05
N ARG A 140 1.45 -1.61 18.05
CA ARG A 140 0.75 -1.18 19.26
C ARG A 140 -0.57 -1.95 19.50
N GLY A 141 -1.16 -2.53 18.43
CA GLY A 141 -2.49 -3.15 18.49
C GLY A 141 -3.65 -2.14 18.47
N SER A 142 -4.88 -2.65 18.42
CA SER A 142 -6.10 -1.84 18.46
C SER A 142 -7.27 -2.64 19.00
N THR A 143 -8.09 -2.04 19.86
CA THR A 143 -9.33 -2.64 20.37
C THR A 143 -10.44 -2.70 19.31
N HIS A 144 -10.35 -1.87 18.25
CA HIS A 144 -11.33 -1.80 17.16
C HIS A 144 -10.66 -2.06 15.80
N GLY A 145 -9.86 -3.10 15.68
CA GLY A 145 -9.14 -3.47 14.47
C GLY A 145 -7.99 -4.42 14.80
N ALA A 146 -8.27 -5.43 15.62
CA ALA A 146 -7.27 -6.42 16.02
C ALA A 146 -6.79 -7.25 14.82
N ASP A 147 -7.68 -7.57 13.89
CA ASP A 147 -7.39 -8.23 12.61
C ASP A 147 -6.47 -7.38 11.71
N TYR A 148 -6.76 -6.07 11.59
CA TYR A 148 -5.91 -5.13 10.86
C TYR A 148 -4.52 -5.05 11.50
N SER A 149 -4.45 -4.89 12.82
CA SER A 149 -3.19 -4.83 13.56
C SER A 149 -2.36 -6.09 13.35
N ALA A 150 -2.99 -7.27 13.43
CA ALA A 150 -2.34 -8.55 13.16
C ALA A 150 -1.83 -8.63 11.71
N SER A 151 -2.62 -8.18 10.72
CA SER A 151 -2.21 -8.18 9.32
C SER A 151 -1.01 -7.27 9.05
N LYS A 152 -0.96 -6.09 9.69
CA LYS A 152 0.17 -5.15 9.55
C LYS A 152 1.42 -5.62 10.29
N ALA A 153 1.27 -6.29 11.43
CA ALA A 153 2.38 -6.96 12.11
C ALA A 153 2.97 -8.10 11.25
N ALA A 154 2.10 -8.92 10.63
CA ALA A 154 2.54 -9.96 9.70
C ALA A 154 3.33 -9.39 8.52
N LEU A 155 2.85 -8.30 7.89
CA LEU A 155 3.56 -7.59 6.84
C LEU A 155 4.94 -7.10 7.30
N GLU A 156 5.02 -6.54 8.49
CA GLU A 156 6.27 -6.02 9.04
C GLU A 156 7.33 -7.12 9.18
N ILE A 157 6.98 -8.22 9.78
CA ILE A 157 7.92 -9.34 10.00
C ILE A 157 8.30 -9.99 8.65
N TRP A 158 7.35 -10.15 7.75
CA TRP A 158 7.61 -10.67 6.42
C TRP A 158 8.57 -9.77 5.62
N ALA A 159 8.37 -8.45 5.65
CA ALA A 159 9.24 -7.50 4.96
C ALA A 159 10.67 -7.49 5.55
N LYS A 160 10.84 -7.65 6.87
CA LYS A 160 12.15 -7.84 7.49
C LYS A 160 12.83 -9.11 6.97
N SER A 161 12.09 -10.20 6.81
CA SER A 161 12.61 -11.46 6.24
C SER A 161 13.04 -11.27 4.77
N LEU A 162 12.25 -10.54 3.97
CA LEU A 162 12.62 -10.18 2.60
C LEU A 162 13.89 -9.32 2.58
N ALA A 163 14.02 -8.33 3.47
CA ALA A 163 15.20 -7.47 3.54
C ALA A 163 16.48 -8.28 3.80
N MET A 164 16.42 -9.23 4.72
CA MET A 164 17.56 -10.12 5.00
C MET A 164 17.93 -10.99 3.80
N LYS A 165 16.93 -11.51 3.08
CA LYS A 165 17.15 -12.39 1.93
C LYS A 165 17.66 -11.64 0.71
N LEU A 166 17.10 -10.47 0.42
CA LEU A 166 17.34 -9.71 -0.81
C LEU A 166 18.50 -8.72 -0.70
N GLY A 167 18.88 -8.34 0.52
CA GLY A 167 20.00 -7.42 0.76
C GLY A 167 21.30 -7.84 0.10
N PRO A 168 21.76 -9.10 0.24
CA PRO A 168 22.95 -9.61 -0.45
C PRO A 168 22.85 -9.56 -1.98
N GLU A 169 21.63 -9.50 -2.53
CA GLU A 169 21.37 -9.36 -3.97
C GLU A 169 21.33 -7.90 -4.44
N GLY A 170 21.60 -6.92 -3.55
CA GLY A 170 21.58 -5.49 -3.87
C GLY A 170 20.20 -4.82 -3.80
N LYS A 171 19.14 -5.56 -3.51
CA LYS A 171 17.77 -5.04 -3.38
C LYS A 171 17.54 -4.53 -1.95
N ARG A 172 16.71 -3.50 -1.81
CA ARG A 172 16.40 -2.92 -0.50
C ARG A 172 14.91 -3.05 -0.20
N VAL A 173 14.57 -3.49 1.01
CA VAL A 173 13.20 -3.58 1.49
C VAL A 173 13.07 -2.72 2.75
N ASN A 174 12.10 -1.82 2.76
CA ASN A 174 11.80 -0.95 3.89
C ASN A 174 10.30 -0.96 4.19
N ILE A 175 9.97 -0.60 5.43
CA ILE A 175 8.60 -0.47 5.89
C ILE A 175 8.41 0.98 6.33
N ILE A 176 7.29 1.54 5.93
CA ILE A 176 6.75 2.78 6.49
C ILE A 176 5.55 2.39 7.34
N ALA A 177 5.55 2.80 8.60
CA ALA A 177 4.46 2.53 9.55
C ALA A 177 3.72 3.83 9.89
N PRO A 178 2.77 4.28 9.05
CA PRO A 178 2.06 5.54 9.28
C PRO A 178 1.30 5.53 10.60
N GLY A 179 1.21 6.72 11.22
CA GLY A 179 0.27 7.01 12.29
C GLY A 179 -1.12 7.36 11.75
N PHE A 180 -1.74 8.40 12.31
CA PHE A 180 -3.00 8.92 11.79
C PHE A 180 -2.72 9.83 10.58
N VAL A 181 -3.20 9.41 9.41
CA VAL A 181 -3.08 10.14 8.14
C VAL A 181 -4.48 10.40 7.59
N ASP A 182 -4.76 11.62 7.16
CA ASP A 182 -6.06 12.04 6.64
C ASP A 182 -6.34 11.38 5.29
N THR A 183 -7.06 10.29 5.35
CA THR A 183 -7.44 9.44 4.21
C THR A 183 -8.84 8.90 4.46
N ASP A 184 -9.40 8.20 3.47
CA ASP A 184 -10.73 7.56 3.59
C ASP A 184 -10.85 6.61 4.79
N ILE A 185 -9.74 6.10 5.32
CA ILE A 185 -9.73 5.27 6.54
C ILE A 185 -10.22 6.06 7.76
N LEU A 186 -10.02 7.38 7.78
CA LEU A 186 -10.48 8.28 8.85
C LEU A 186 -11.75 9.05 8.50
N ALA A 187 -12.29 8.91 7.29
CA ALA A 187 -13.44 9.70 6.82
C ALA A 187 -14.71 9.51 7.67
N GLY A 188 -14.84 8.38 8.36
CA GLY A 188 -15.97 8.10 9.26
C GLY A 188 -15.76 8.50 10.72
N ASP A 189 -14.66 9.18 11.06
CA ASP A 189 -14.43 9.65 12.43
C ASP A 189 -15.30 10.88 12.74
N SER A 190 -15.93 10.90 13.93
CA SER A 190 -16.58 12.11 14.45
C SER A 190 -15.55 13.20 14.79
N GLU A 191 -16.01 14.44 14.96
CA GLU A 191 -15.13 15.55 15.38
C GLU A 191 -14.41 15.27 16.69
N GLU A 192 -15.12 14.71 17.68
CA GLU A 192 -14.53 14.31 18.96
C GLU A 192 -13.44 13.25 18.78
N LYS A 193 -13.68 12.30 17.87
CA LYS A 193 -12.69 11.25 17.58
C LYS A 193 -11.48 11.82 16.89
N ARG A 194 -11.67 12.75 15.94
CA ARG A 194 -10.55 13.44 15.30
C ARG A 194 -9.74 14.25 16.31
N ALA A 195 -10.42 14.99 17.20
CA ALA A 195 -9.76 15.75 18.29
C ALA A 195 -8.95 14.82 19.21
N SER A 196 -9.53 13.69 19.63
CA SER A 196 -8.80 12.70 20.42
C SER A 196 -7.54 12.16 19.71
N ARG A 197 -7.59 11.92 18.40
CA ARG A 197 -6.40 11.49 17.63
C ARG A 197 -5.32 12.57 17.57
N ILE A 198 -5.74 13.83 17.39
CA ILE A 198 -4.83 14.99 17.38
C ILE A 198 -4.09 15.09 18.71
N GLU A 199 -4.79 14.89 19.83
CA GLU A 199 -4.16 14.91 21.16
C GLU A 199 -3.11 13.80 21.36
N GLU A 200 -3.33 12.63 20.76
CA GLU A 200 -2.37 11.53 20.79
C GLU A 200 -1.09 11.81 19.97
N VAL A 201 -1.16 12.70 18.97
CA VAL A 201 -0.02 13.01 18.10
C VAL A 201 0.83 14.11 18.70
N PRO A 202 2.16 13.91 18.89
CA PRO A 202 3.02 14.97 19.45
C PRO A 202 2.99 16.29 18.67
N LEU A 203 2.89 16.24 17.34
CA LEU A 203 2.80 17.44 16.48
C LEU A 203 1.41 18.10 16.49
N LYS A 204 0.46 17.59 17.29
CA LYS A 204 -0.89 18.14 17.46
C LYS A 204 -1.64 18.36 16.15
N ARG A 205 -1.41 17.48 15.20
CA ARG A 205 -2.17 17.38 13.94
C ARG A 205 -2.21 15.94 13.42
N ILE A 206 -3.23 15.63 12.66
CA ILE A 206 -3.25 14.43 11.82
C ILE A 206 -2.31 14.69 10.63
N GLY A 207 -1.56 13.69 10.20
CA GLY A 207 -0.69 13.76 9.03
C GLY A 207 -1.51 13.83 7.73
N THR A 208 -0.90 14.33 6.68
CA THR A 208 -1.43 14.27 5.31
C THR A 208 -0.76 13.15 4.52
N PRO A 209 -1.33 12.70 3.41
CA PRO A 209 -0.64 11.73 2.54
C PRO A 209 0.73 12.19 2.03
N GLU A 210 0.96 13.50 1.99
CA GLU A 210 2.20 14.15 1.52
C GLU A 210 3.32 14.17 2.57
N ASP A 211 2.98 14.00 3.88
CA ASP A 211 3.97 13.88 4.96
C ASP A 211 4.83 12.64 4.79
#